data_aace9e4eb3ca074205ac72e4db39ee9a
#
_entry.id   aace9e4eb3ca074205ac72e4db39ee9a
#
_cell.length_a   1.000
_cell.length_b   1.000
_cell.length_c   1.000
_cell.angle_alpha   90.00
_cell.angle_beta   90.00
_cell.angle_gamma   90.00
#
_symmetry.space_group_name_H-M   'P 1'
#
loop_
_entity.id
_entity.type
_entity.pdbx_description
1 polymer ?
#
loop_
_entity_poly.entity_id
_entity_poly.type
_entity_poly.pdbx_seq_one_letter_code
_entity_poly.pdbx_strand_id
1 'polypeptide(L)'
;MVKADGCVAIHADGGAYKPLNWMNAPNTLVEHDAGSGPDGDEPARWVITNPKKETLTITLHEVLSEVEAELGDDPGLQKDGVEAHLQELLAASPDAIEDGLTLVRREYPTAIGPVDLVCRDSTDQVVAVEVKRRGEIDGVEQLARYIERLHLDSSLGEVRGVFVAQSIKPQAKVLAEARGFRWVEVDYDELRGMRPDDLRLF
;
A
#
# COMPACT_ATOMS: atom_id res chain seq x y z
N MET A 1 -7.42 -14.48 -16.66
CA MET A 1 -6.04 -14.32 -16.16
C MET A 1 -5.84 -15.21 -14.95
N VAL A 2 -4.83 -16.06 -15.00
CA VAL A 2 -4.36 -16.84 -13.84
C VAL A 2 -3.08 -16.18 -13.37
N LYS A 3 -2.97 -15.89 -12.07
CA LYS A 3 -1.79 -15.27 -11.46
C LYS A 3 -0.84 -16.32 -10.89
N ALA A 4 0.41 -15.95 -10.68
CA ALA A 4 1.44 -16.83 -10.11
C ALA A 4 1.07 -17.39 -8.71
N ASP A 5 0.30 -16.63 -7.92
CA ASP A 5 -0.23 -17.09 -6.62
C ASP A 5 -1.41 -18.05 -6.72
N GLY A 6 -1.86 -18.38 -7.95
CA GLY A 6 -3.01 -19.23 -8.24
C GLY A 6 -4.36 -18.48 -8.23
N CYS A 7 -4.40 -17.18 -7.96
CA CYS A 7 -5.64 -16.41 -8.09
C CYS A 7 -6.12 -16.38 -9.54
N VAL A 8 -7.41 -16.59 -9.78
CA VAL A 8 -8.04 -16.51 -11.10
C VAL A 8 -8.97 -15.31 -11.16
N ALA A 9 -8.88 -14.52 -12.23
CA ALA A 9 -9.74 -13.36 -12.47
C ALA A 9 -10.24 -13.31 -13.92
N ILE A 10 -11.52 -12.96 -14.07
CA ILE A 10 -12.19 -12.79 -15.37
C ILE A 10 -12.50 -11.30 -15.52
N HIS A 11 -12.04 -10.69 -16.59
CA HIS A 11 -12.31 -9.30 -16.95
C HIS A 11 -13.16 -9.23 -18.20
N ALA A 12 -13.95 -8.15 -18.34
CA ALA A 12 -14.57 -7.80 -19.60
C ALA A 12 -13.54 -7.12 -20.52
N ASP A 13 -13.85 -7.10 -21.81
CA ASP A 13 -13.06 -6.39 -22.83
C ASP A 13 -13.18 -4.86 -22.73
N GLY A 14 -14.03 -4.36 -21.89
CA GLY A 14 -14.22 -2.92 -21.69
C GLY A 14 -14.83 -2.60 -20.32
N GLY A 15 -14.85 -1.31 -19.97
CA GLY A 15 -15.45 -0.82 -18.74
C GLY A 15 -14.48 -0.71 -17.56
N ALA A 16 -14.96 -1.01 -16.36
CA ALA A 16 -14.21 -0.81 -15.14
C ALA A 16 -13.03 -1.79 -14.99
N TYR A 17 -11.98 -1.36 -14.30
CA TYR A 17 -10.81 -2.18 -13.96
C TYR A 17 -11.11 -3.38 -13.04
N LYS A 18 -12.29 -3.46 -12.44
CA LYS A 18 -12.70 -4.58 -11.57
C LYS A 18 -12.97 -5.83 -12.38
N PRO A 19 -12.55 -7.02 -11.91
CA PRO A 19 -12.91 -8.26 -12.55
C PRO A 19 -14.43 -8.49 -12.47
N LEU A 20 -14.99 -9.14 -13.49
CA LEU A 20 -16.39 -9.61 -13.50
C LEU A 20 -16.61 -10.70 -12.46
N ASN A 21 -15.62 -11.59 -12.34
CA ASN A 21 -15.61 -12.66 -11.35
C ASN A 21 -14.18 -13.05 -11.02
N TRP A 22 -13.96 -13.64 -9.85
CA TRP A 22 -12.62 -14.10 -9.44
C TRP A 22 -12.72 -15.19 -8.38
N MET A 23 -11.64 -15.96 -8.26
CA MET A 23 -11.42 -16.90 -7.15
C MET A 23 -10.01 -16.74 -6.61
N ASN A 24 -9.90 -16.47 -5.31
CA ASN A 24 -8.60 -16.30 -4.65
C ASN A 24 -7.95 -17.68 -4.39
N ALA A 25 -6.64 -17.70 -4.29
CA ALA A 25 -5.89 -18.84 -3.77
C ALA A 25 -6.20 -19.03 -2.24
N PRO A 26 -6.05 -20.26 -1.70
CA PRO A 26 -5.74 -21.48 -2.42
C PRO A 26 -6.92 -22.03 -3.21
N ASN A 27 -6.67 -22.47 -4.42
CA ASN A 27 -7.65 -23.15 -5.27
C ASN A 27 -6.96 -24.20 -6.15
N THR A 28 -7.75 -25.02 -6.80
CA THR A 28 -7.29 -26.00 -7.81
C THR A 28 -7.97 -25.68 -9.12
N LEU A 29 -7.19 -25.47 -10.18
CA LEU A 29 -7.67 -25.30 -11.53
C LEU A 29 -7.55 -26.62 -12.29
N VAL A 30 -8.63 -27.04 -12.95
CA VAL A 30 -8.68 -28.19 -13.84
C VAL A 30 -9.16 -27.73 -15.20
N GLU A 31 -8.38 -28.04 -16.21
CA GLU A 31 -8.70 -27.74 -17.61
C GLU A 31 -9.35 -28.96 -18.26
N HIS A 32 -10.42 -28.73 -18.98
CA HIS A 32 -11.12 -29.73 -19.78
C HIS A 32 -11.11 -29.28 -21.24
N ASP A 33 -10.55 -30.09 -22.09
CA ASP A 33 -10.53 -29.84 -23.54
C ASP A 33 -11.94 -29.96 -24.14
N ALA A 34 -12.14 -29.27 -25.26
CA ALA A 34 -13.37 -29.43 -26.03
C ALA A 34 -13.57 -30.90 -26.44
N GLY A 35 -14.82 -31.37 -26.32
CA GLY A 35 -15.17 -32.76 -26.63
C GLY A 35 -14.79 -33.78 -25.57
N SER A 36 -14.32 -33.37 -24.39
CA SER A 36 -13.98 -34.27 -23.29
C SER A 36 -15.19 -34.85 -22.51
N GLY A 37 -16.40 -34.40 -22.80
CA GLY A 37 -17.63 -34.92 -22.21
C GLY A 37 -18.18 -36.18 -22.88
N PRO A 38 -19.16 -36.85 -22.26
CA PRO A 38 -19.69 -38.11 -22.76
C PRO A 38 -20.37 -38.01 -24.12
N ASP A 39 -20.86 -36.83 -24.53
CA ASP A 39 -21.53 -36.61 -25.82
C ASP A 39 -20.63 -36.01 -26.89
N GLY A 40 -19.36 -35.67 -26.57
CA GLY A 40 -18.36 -35.19 -27.51
C GLY A 40 -18.56 -33.74 -28.03
N ASP A 41 -19.60 -33.06 -27.60
CA ASP A 41 -19.97 -31.69 -28.05
C ASP A 41 -19.71 -30.61 -26.96
N GLU A 42 -19.08 -30.94 -25.84
CA GLU A 42 -18.86 -29.97 -24.79
C GLU A 42 -17.73 -28.99 -25.16
N PRO A 43 -17.95 -27.68 -24.94
CA PRO A 43 -16.88 -26.68 -25.13
C PRO A 43 -15.77 -26.88 -24.09
N ALA A 44 -14.57 -26.41 -24.43
CA ALA A 44 -13.47 -26.35 -23.48
C ALA A 44 -13.85 -25.53 -22.27
N ARG A 45 -13.42 -25.96 -21.09
CA ARG A 45 -13.75 -25.26 -19.84
C ARG A 45 -12.66 -25.38 -18.80
N TRP A 46 -12.50 -24.33 -18.03
CA TRP A 46 -11.70 -24.34 -16.83
C TRP A 46 -12.60 -24.41 -15.60
N VAL A 47 -12.28 -25.31 -14.69
CA VAL A 47 -13.02 -25.49 -13.44
C VAL A 47 -12.07 -25.20 -12.27
N ILE A 48 -12.36 -24.15 -11.55
CA ILE A 48 -11.56 -23.68 -10.41
C ILE A 48 -12.35 -23.99 -9.13
N THR A 49 -11.74 -24.71 -8.18
CA THR A 49 -12.40 -25.10 -6.94
C THR A 49 -11.57 -24.68 -5.73
N ASN A 50 -12.18 -24.01 -4.76
CA ASN A 50 -11.52 -23.64 -3.52
C ASN A 50 -11.72 -24.70 -2.42
N PRO A 51 -11.02 -24.60 -1.26
CA PRO A 51 -11.17 -25.57 -0.15
C PRO A 51 -12.58 -25.63 0.45
N LYS A 52 -13.40 -24.58 0.27
CA LYS A 52 -14.80 -24.56 0.70
C LYS A 52 -15.74 -25.27 -0.28
N LYS A 53 -15.21 -25.86 -1.36
CA LYS A 53 -15.94 -26.50 -2.45
C LYS A 53 -16.80 -25.53 -3.28
N GLU A 54 -16.53 -24.24 -3.22
CA GLU A 54 -17.08 -23.28 -4.17
C GLU A 54 -16.37 -23.47 -5.51
N THR A 55 -17.12 -23.43 -6.61
CA THR A 55 -16.61 -23.69 -7.95
C THR A 55 -16.87 -22.51 -8.87
N LEU A 56 -15.84 -22.08 -9.59
CA LEU A 56 -15.93 -21.12 -10.69
C LEU A 56 -15.65 -21.89 -11.98
N THR A 57 -16.66 -21.97 -12.86
CA THR A 57 -16.53 -22.60 -14.18
C THR A 57 -16.44 -21.52 -15.25
N ILE A 58 -15.41 -21.58 -16.08
CA ILE A 58 -15.18 -20.71 -17.23
C ILE A 58 -15.32 -21.55 -18.49
N THR A 59 -16.33 -21.26 -19.31
CA THR A 59 -16.51 -21.92 -20.61
C THR A 59 -15.78 -21.12 -21.66
N LEU A 60 -14.89 -21.76 -22.43
CA LEU A 60 -14.09 -21.15 -23.48
C LEU A 60 -14.73 -21.44 -24.83
N HIS A 61 -15.30 -20.43 -25.48
CA HIS A 61 -15.90 -20.58 -26.82
C HIS A 61 -14.88 -20.37 -27.92
N GLU A 62 -13.95 -19.42 -27.72
CA GLU A 62 -12.89 -19.08 -28.64
C GLU A 62 -11.71 -18.50 -27.86
N VAL A 63 -10.49 -18.92 -28.18
CA VAL A 63 -9.26 -18.37 -27.61
C VAL A 63 -8.57 -17.56 -28.71
N LEU A 64 -8.62 -16.23 -28.59
CA LEU A 64 -8.01 -15.32 -29.55
C LEU A 64 -6.51 -15.16 -29.31
N SER A 65 -6.08 -15.23 -28.06
CA SER A 65 -4.67 -15.19 -27.68
C SER A 65 -4.47 -15.81 -26.31
N GLU A 66 -3.32 -16.44 -26.14
CA GLU A 66 -2.82 -16.90 -24.86
C GLU A 66 -1.42 -16.33 -24.64
N VAL A 67 -1.17 -15.79 -23.48
CA VAL A 67 0.13 -15.20 -23.12
C VAL A 67 0.52 -15.73 -21.75
N GLU A 68 1.65 -16.40 -21.70
CA GLU A 68 2.31 -16.79 -20.47
C GLU A 68 3.50 -15.86 -20.23
N ALA A 69 3.62 -15.33 -19.03
CA ALA A 69 4.73 -14.44 -18.65
C ALA A 69 5.14 -14.76 -17.21
N GLU A 70 6.42 -15.06 -17.03
CA GLU A 70 7.03 -15.06 -15.71
C GLU A 70 7.32 -13.61 -15.29
N LEU A 71 6.52 -13.09 -14.38
CA LEU A 71 6.66 -11.71 -13.88
C LEU A 71 7.75 -11.58 -12.82
N GLY A 72 8.49 -12.65 -12.52
CA GLY A 72 9.47 -12.72 -11.44
C GLY A 72 8.81 -12.82 -10.06
N ASP A 73 9.63 -12.71 -9.04
CA ASP A 73 9.13 -12.66 -7.67
C ASP A 73 8.22 -11.44 -7.49
N ASP A 74 7.08 -11.65 -6.84
CA ASP A 74 6.21 -10.54 -6.44
C ASP A 74 7.06 -9.58 -5.58
N PRO A 75 7.32 -8.34 -6.04
CA PRO A 75 8.12 -7.39 -5.25
C PRO A 75 7.44 -7.00 -3.94
N GLY A 76 6.30 -7.63 -3.62
CA GLY A 76 5.41 -7.18 -2.58
C GLY A 76 4.71 -5.88 -3.00
N LEU A 77 3.84 -5.37 -2.17
CA LEU A 77 3.39 -3.99 -2.29
C LEU A 77 4.65 -3.11 -2.09
N GLN A 78 5.32 -2.76 -3.18
CA GLN A 78 6.26 -1.65 -3.08
C GLN A 78 5.41 -0.48 -2.58
N LYS A 79 5.68 -0.05 -1.36
CA LYS A 79 5.29 1.28 -0.90
C LYS A 79 5.57 2.19 -2.09
N ASP A 80 4.55 2.84 -2.60
CA ASP A 80 4.65 3.72 -3.78
C ASP A 80 6.05 4.37 -3.74
N GLY A 81 6.86 4.20 -4.78
CA GLY A 81 8.25 4.67 -4.75
C GLY A 81 8.36 6.16 -4.34
N VAL A 82 7.27 6.90 -4.52
CA VAL A 82 7.08 8.26 -4.03
C VAL A 82 7.01 8.31 -2.50
N GLU A 83 6.32 7.37 -1.82
CA GLU A 83 6.22 7.36 -0.35
C GLU A 83 7.59 7.07 0.30
N ALA A 84 8.30 6.06 -0.23
CA ALA A 84 9.65 5.74 0.25
C ALA A 84 10.63 6.90 0.01
N HIS A 85 10.56 7.54 -1.16
CA HIS A 85 11.40 8.69 -1.47
C HIS A 85 11.02 9.94 -0.64
N LEU A 86 9.72 10.17 -0.39
CA LEU A 86 9.27 11.23 0.52
C LEU A 86 9.82 11.02 1.93
N GLN A 87 9.80 9.79 2.43
CA GLN A 87 10.41 9.43 3.71
C GLN A 87 11.92 9.72 3.74
N GLU A 88 12.62 9.47 2.62
CA GLU A 88 14.05 9.80 2.49
C GLU A 88 14.33 11.29 2.53
N LEU A 89 13.55 12.08 1.80
CA LEU A 89 13.68 13.54 1.76
C LEU A 89 13.40 14.15 3.14
N LEU A 90 12.35 13.71 3.82
CA LEU A 90 12.00 14.17 5.16
C LEU A 90 13.04 13.74 6.21
N ALA A 91 13.65 12.57 6.05
CA ALA A 91 14.74 12.13 6.91
C ALA A 91 16.01 12.98 6.72
N ALA A 92 16.26 13.43 5.49
CA ALA A 92 17.39 14.32 5.19
C ALA A 92 17.14 15.76 5.64
N SER A 93 15.88 16.19 5.71
CA SER A 93 15.48 17.56 6.07
C SER A 93 14.27 17.53 7.03
N PRO A 94 14.44 17.10 8.31
CA PRO A 94 13.35 17.02 9.27
C PRO A 94 12.70 18.37 9.58
N ASP A 95 13.42 19.47 9.42
CA ASP A 95 12.91 20.84 9.57
C ASP A 95 11.71 21.13 8.63
N ALA A 96 11.60 20.42 7.50
CA ALA A 96 10.43 20.52 6.63
C ALA A 96 9.13 20.02 7.28
N ILE A 97 9.24 19.20 8.31
CA ILE A 97 8.10 18.73 9.12
C ILE A 97 7.81 19.74 10.23
N GLU A 98 8.84 20.17 10.93
CA GLU A 98 8.77 21.12 12.06
C GLU A 98 10.16 21.69 12.34
N ASP A 99 10.23 23.01 12.53
CA ASP A 99 11.47 23.72 12.82
C ASP A 99 12.16 23.14 14.08
N GLY A 100 13.44 22.85 13.94
CA GLY A 100 14.27 22.30 15.03
C GLY A 100 14.11 20.81 15.27
N LEU A 101 13.40 20.10 14.38
CA LEU A 101 13.30 18.65 14.45
C LEU A 101 14.63 18.01 14.00
N THR A 102 15.13 17.05 14.75
CA THR A 102 16.34 16.28 14.42
C THR A 102 16.05 14.79 14.29
N LEU A 103 16.54 14.16 13.22
CA LEU A 103 16.33 12.74 12.99
C LEU A 103 17.15 11.91 13.99
N VAL A 104 16.47 10.99 14.68
CA VAL A 104 17.11 9.94 15.48
C VAL A 104 17.33 8.70 14.64
N ARG A 105 16.26 8.22 13.96
CA ARG A 105 16.32 7.02 13.14
C ARG A 105 15.17 6.93 12.15
N ARG A 106 15.48 6.45 10.93
CA ARG A 106 14.48 5.95 9.97
C ARG A 106 14.13 4.52 10.28
N GLU A 107 12.90 4.12 9.94
CA GLU A 107 12.41 2.75 10.14
C GLU A 107 12.75 2.22 11.54
N TYR A 108 12.33 2.99 12.55
CA TYR A 108 12.60 2.64 13.94
C TYR A 108 11.83 1.35 14.31
N PRO A 109 12.53 0.25 14.69
CA PRO A 109 11.89 -1.04 14.87
C PRO A 109 10.97 -1.06 16.09
N THR A 110 9.76 -1.60 15.90
CA THR A 110 8.84 -1.95 16.98
C THR A 110 8.34 -3.40 16.81
N ALA A 111 7.68 -3.93 17.82
CA ALA A 111 7.12 -5.29 17.77
C ALA A 111 6.01 -5.46 16.71
N ILE A 112 5.44 -4.37 16.19
CA ILE A 112 4.34 -4.37 15.22
C ILE A 112 4.74 -3.82 13.85
N GLY A 113 6.01 -3.58 13.62
CA GLY A 113 6.58 -3.00 12.40
C GLY A 113 7.39 -1.73 12.68
N PRO A 114 8.13 -1.22 11.69
CA PRO A 114 8.94 -0.03 11.84
C PRO A 114 8.09 1.25 11.81
N VAL A 115 8.45 2.22 12.65
CA VAL A 115 7.97 3.61 12.55
C VAL A 115 8.80 4.31 11.47
N ASP A 116 8.16 5.04 10.57
CA ASP A 116 8.83 5.64 9.42
C ASP A 116 10.01 6.54 9.84
N LEU A 117 9.77 7.51 10.74
CA LEU A 117 10.83 8.33 11.32
C LEU A 117 10.60 8.48 12.82
N VAL A 118 11.68 8.38 13.59
CA VAL A 118 11.73 8.85 14.97
C VAL A 118 12.69 10.01 15.05
N CYS A 119 12.22 11.11 15.57
CA CYS A 119 12.93 12.38 15.70
C CYS A 119 12.95 12.86 17.15
N ARG A 120 13.71 13.93 17.42
CA ARG A 120 13.64 14.75 18.63
C ARG A 120 13.36 16.19 18.23
N ASP A 121 12.51 16.86 19.01
CA ASP A 121 12.28 18.28 18.84
C ASP A 121 13.28 19.13 19.62
N SER A 122 13.15 20.46 19.53
CA SER A 122 14.02 21.42 20.20
C SER A 122 14.03 21.33 21.72
N THR A 123 13.05 20.62 22.32
CA THR A 123 12.97 20.35 23.78
C THR A 123 13.48 18.98 24.15
N ASP A 124 14.04 18.23 23.20
CA ASP A 124 14.51 16.85 23.33
C ASP A 124 13.36 15.83 23.49
N GLN A 125 12.10 16.22 23.26
CA GLN A 125 10.96 15.30 23.26
C GLN A 125 10.99 14.40 22.03
N VAL A 126 10.67 13.12 22.23
CA VAL A 126 10.61 12.14 21.13
C VAL A 126 9.37 12.37 20.27
N VAL A 127 9.57 12.38 18.96
CA VAL A 127 8.55 12.59 17.95
C VAL A 127 8.50 11.39 17.01
N ALA A 128 7.39 10.68 17.00
CA ALA A 128 7.12 9.62 16.03
C ALA A 128 6.41 10.22 14.82
N VAL A 129 6.95 9.96 13.63
CA VAL A 129 6.40 10.47 12.37
C VAL A 129 5.97 9.31 11.49
N GLU A 130 4.74 9.36 11.02
CA GLU A 130 4.19 8.47 9.99
C GLU A 130 4.06 9.26 8.69
N VAL A 131 4.62 8.72 7.61
CA VAL A 131 4.70 9.36 6.29
C VAL A 131 3.83 8.62 5.30
N LYS A 132 2.97 9.32 4.58
CA LYS A 132 2.13 8.78 3.52
C LYS A 132 2.15 9.66 2.28
N ARG A 133 1.99 9.07 1.11
CA ARG A 133 1.69 9.85 -0.09
C ARG A 133 0.30 10.49 0.04
N ARG A 134 -0.69 9.72 0.47
CA ARG A 134 -2.06 10.18 0.75
C ARG A 134 -2.42 9.87 2.19
N GLY A 135 -2.70 10.92 2.95
CA GLY A 135 -3.09 10.80 4.34
C GLY A 135 -4.57 10.40 4.48
N GLU A 136 -4.81 9.17 4.90
CA GLU A 136 -6.11 8.59 5.16
C GLU A 136 -6.24 8.17 6.63
N ILE A 137 -7.43 7.76 7.05
CA ILE A 137 -7.73 7.36 8.44
C ILE A 137 -6.82 6.22 8.93
N ASP A 138 -6.54 5.25 8.07
CA ASP A 138 -5.71 4.09 8.38
C ASP A 138 -4.25 4.46 8.73
N GLY A 139 -3.68 5.49 8.07
CA GLY A 139 -2.36 6.01 8.43
C GLY A 139 -2.34 6.67 9.81
N VAL A 140 -3.39 7.40 10.19
CA VAL A 140 -3.51 7.98 11.54
C VAL A 140 -3.66 6.88 12.60
N GLU A 141 -4.44 5.84 12.32
CA GLU A 141 -4.59 4.68 13.21
C GLU A 141 -3.28 3.87 13.31
N GLN A 142 -2.49 3.82 12.23
CA GLN A 142 -1.16 3.21 12.25
C GLN A 142 -0.23 3.97 13.20
N LEU A 143 -0.18 5.30 13.09
CA LEU A 143 0.61 6.16 13.98
C LEU A 143 0.20 5.97 15.45
N ALA A 144 -1.11 5.89 15.73
CA ALA A 144 -1.61 5.67 17.07
C ALA A 144 -1.07 4.37 17.68
N ARG A 145 -1.12 3.26 16.91
CA ARG A 145 -0.57 1.97 17.36
C ARG A 145 0.94 2.02 17.60
N TYR A 146 1.68 2.76 16.80
CA TYR A 146 3.12 2.93 17.00
C TYR A 146 3.41 3.71 18.28
N ILE A 147 2.71 4.80 18.54
CA ILE A 147 2.88 5.60 19.75
C ILE A 147 2.57 4.77 20.99
N GLU A 148 1.49 3.98 20.99
CA GLU A 148 1.18 3.04 22.09
C GLU A 148 2.35 2.08 22.37
N ARG A 149 3.04 1.61 21.31
CA ARG A 149 4.19 0.73 21.46
C ARG A 149 5.44 1.44 21.96
N LEU A 150 5.70 2.64 21.46
CA LEU A 150 6.84 3.44 21.91
C LEU A 150 6.71 3.86 23.37
N HIS A 151 5.49 4.13 23.87
CA HIS A 151 5.24 4.43 25.29
C HIS A 151 5.55 3.26 26.23
N LEU A 152 5.65 2.02 25.73
CA LEU A 152 6.08 0.87 26.54
C LEU A 152 7.58 0.88 26.80
N ASP A 153 8.35 1.64 26.03
CA ASP A 153 9.78 1.83 26.25
C ASP A 153 10.01 3.07 27.11
N SER A 154 10.20 2.86 28.40
CA SER A 154 10.41 3.94 29.36
C SER A 154 11.66 4.79 29.08
N SER A 155 12.60 4.30 28.26
CA SER A 155 13.80 5.05 27.87
C SER A 155 13.53 6.18 26.88
N LEU A 156 12.40 6.11 26.16
CA LEU A 156 11.99 7.14 25.21
C LEU A 156 11.25 8.34 25.85
N GLY A 157 10.74 8.15 27.08
CA GLY A 157 9.94 9.17 27.77
C GLY A 157 8.58 9.38 27.09
N GLU A 158 8.11 10.62 27.09
CA GLU A 158 6.87 10.99 26.44
C GLU A 158 7.07 11.11 24.92
N VAL A 159 6.25 10.41 24.15
CA VAL A 159 6.31 10.39 22.67
C VAL A 159 5.09 11.08 22.11
N ARG A 160 5.29 12.09 21.26
CA ARG A 160 4.22 12.72 20.49
C ARG A 160 4.20 12.26 19.04
N GLY A 161 3.05 12.38 18.36
CA GLY A 161 2.85 11.96 16.99
C GLY A 161 2.75 13.11 16.01
N VAL A 162 3.36 12.93 14.83
CA VAL A 162 3.16 13.80 13.68
C VAL A 162 2.81 12.95 12.46
N PHE A 163 1.67 13.25 11.83
CA PHE A 163 1.22 12.61 10.61
C PHE A 163 1.54 13.47 9.41
N VAL A 164 2.34 12.98 8.48
CA VAL A 164 2.86 13.74 7.33
C VAL A 164 2.40 13.10 6.03
N ALA A 165 1.87 13.90 5.10
CA ALA A 165 1.56 13.43 3.74
C ALA A 165 1.61 14.57 2.73
N GLN A 166 1.62 14.25 1.42
CA GLN A 166 1.47 15.25 0.36
C GLN A 166 0.05 15.85 0.33
N SER A 167 -0.93 15.06 0.70
CA SER A 167 -2.32 15.52 0.86
C SER A 167 -3.01 14.69 1.92
N ILE A 168 -3.79 15.31 2.79
CA ILE A 168 -4.47 14.63 3.90
C ILE A 168 -5.98 14.84 3.77
N LYS A 169 -6.73 13.74 3.76
CA LYS A 169 -8.19 13.81 3.71
C LYS A 169 -8.75 14.51 4.95
N PRO A 170 -9.84 15.30 4.81
CA PRO A 170 -10.43 16.02 5.95
C PRO A 170 -10.74 15.14 7.15
N GLN A 171 -11.22 13.92 6.92
CA GLN A 171 -11.54 12.97 8.00
C GLN A 171 -10.28 12.51 8.75
N ALA A 172 -9.15 12.36 8.04
CA ALA A 172 -7.88 12.00 8.65
C ALA A 172 -7.30 13.15 9.49
N LYS A 173 -7.46 14.42 9.05
CA LYS A 173 -7.09 15.60 9.82
C LYS A 173 -7.87 15.66 11.15
N VAL A 174 -9.19 15.51 11.07
CA VAL A 174 -10.06 15.49 12.26
C VAL A 174 -9.67 14.36 13.22
N LEU A 175 -9.37 13.16 12.71
CA LEU A 175 -8.96 12.05 13.55
C LEU A 175 -7.59 12.30 14.18
N ALA A 176 -6.62 12.82 13.44
CA ALA A 176 -5.29 13.15 13.97
C ALA A 176 -5.40 14.15 15.12
N GLU A 177 -6.17 15.23 14.95
CA GLU A 177 -6.41 16.21 16.00
C GLU A 177 -7.12 15.62 17.23
N ALA A 178 -8.13 14.77 17.02
CA ALA A 178 -8.83 14.07 18.10
C ALA A 178 -7.92 13.11 18.89
N ARG A 179 -6.85 12.60 18.25
CA ARG A 179 -5.81 11.77 18.88
C ARG A 179 -4.68 12.59 19.51
N GLY A 180 -4.72 13.92 19.43
CA GLY A 180 -3.64 14.79 19.88
C GLY A 180 -2.40 14.77 18.97
N PHE A 181 -2.53 14.32 17.73
CA PHE A 181 -1.45 14.33 16.76
C PHE A 181 -1.46 15.61 15.94
N ARG A 182 -0.28 16.13 15.66
CA ARG A 182 -0.10 17.15 14.65
C ARG A 182 -0.14 16.49 13.28
N TRP A 183 -0.67 17.17 12.27
CA TRP A 183 -0.57 16.77 10.88
C TRP A 183 0.10 17.86 10.06
N VAL A 184 0.82 17.45 9.03
CA VAL A 184 1.57 18.34 8.12
C VAL A 184 1.38 17.87 6.69
N GLU A 185 0.99 18.78 5.80
CA GLU A 185 1.02 18.56 4.37
C GLU A 185 2.31 19.14 3.82
N VAL A 186 3.03 18.36 3.01
CA VAL A 186 4.33 18.74 2.43
C VAL A 186 4.26 18.70 0.91
N ASP A 187 4.92 19.64 0.27
CA ASP A 187 5.08 19.65 -1.18
C ASP A 187 6.28 18.77 -1.56
N TYR A 188 5.99 17.69 -2.28
CA TYR A 188 7.00 16.72 -2.70
C TYR A 188 7.99 17.30 -3.72
N ASP A 189 7.54 18.17 -4.61
CA ASP A 189 8.37 18.76 -5.64
C ASP A 189 9.28 19.85 -5.04
N GLU A 190 8.79 20.60 -4.07
CA GLU A 190 9.59 21.53 -3.29
C GLU A 190 10.69 20.80 -2.51
N LEU A 191 10.36 19.70 -1.85
CA LEU A 191 11.34 18.86 -1.11
C LEU A 191 12.43 18.29 -2.02
N ARG A 192 12.12 18.01 -3.28
CA ARG A 192 13.09 17.56 -4.28
C ARG A 192 13.97 18.68 -4.82
N GLY A 193 13.77 19.93 -4.38
CA GLY A 193 14.47 21.10 -4.90
C GLY A 193 14.03 21.53 -6.30
N MET A 194 12.87 21.05 -6.77
CA MET A 194 12.25 21.54 -8.00
C MET A 194 11.52 22.84 -7.70
N ARG A 195 11.93 23.93 -8.33
CA ARG A 195 11.18 25.18 -8.20
C ARG A 195 9.89 25.09 -9.02
N PRO A 196 8.78 25.74 -8.58
CA PRO A 196 7.53 25.79 -9.34
C PRO A 196 7.69 26.28 -10.79
N ASP A 197 8.71 27.07 -11.08
CA ASP A 197 9.01 27.58 -12.42
C ASP A 197 9.66 26.54 -13.35
N ASP A 198 10.29 25.50 -12.82
CA ASP A 198 10.91 24.42 -13.60
C ASP A 198 9.85 23.45 -14.17
N LEU A 199 8.61 23.50 -13.65
CA LEU A 199 7.46 22.68 -14.08
C LEU A 199 6.62 23.34 -15.17
N ARG A 200 6.91 24.57 -15.57
CA ARG A 200 6.27 25.25 -16.71
C ARG A 200 6.95 24.82 -18.00
N LEU A 201 6.61 23.63 -18.49
CA LEU A 201 6.80 23.27 -19.89
C LEU A 201 5.68 23.96 -20.69
N PHE A 202 6.01 25.12 -21.29
CA PHE A 202 5.37 25.83 -22.42
C PHE A 202 3.84 25.97 -22.38
#